data_40e5abb0823039efec02aca7f7833537
#
_entry.id   40e5abb0823039efec02aca7f7833537
#
_cell.length_a   1.000
_cell.length_b   1.000
_cell.length_c   1.000
_cell.angle_alpha   90.00
_cell.angle_beta   90.00
_cell.angle_gamma   90.00
#
_symmetry.space_group_name_H-M   'P 1'
#
loop_
_entity.id
_entity.type
_entity.pdbx_description
1 polymer ?
#
loop_
_entity_poly.entity_id
_entity_poly.type
_entity_poly.pdbx_seq_one_letter_code
_entity_poly.pdbx_strand_id
1 'polypeptide(L)'
;MNLQDYIATIPDYPKEGILFRDITPLMADGPAFAYATQQIVDYAREVGAELVVGPEARGFIIGCPVAYAMEIGFAPVRKPKKLPREVIEVEYEKEYGTDILTMHRDAISPGQKVIIIDDLLATGGTIEATIKLVEKIGGEVVGCAFLIELEELEGAKLLKGYPYKSLMVY
;
A
#
# COMPACT_ATOMS: atom_id res chain seq x y z
N MET A 1 -6.46 4.63 -21.38
CA MET A 1 -6.68 5.70 -20.36
C MET A 1 -5.34 6.06 -19.74
N ASN A 2 -5.02 7.32 -19.70
CA ASN A 2 -3.81 7.79 -19.02
C ASN A 2 -4.17 8.26 -17.60
N LEU A 3 -3.79 7.47 -16.60
CA LEU A 3 -4.14 7.76 -15.21
C LEU A 3 -3.52 9.05 -14.69
N GLN A 4 -2.39 9.48 -15.26
CA GLN A 4 -1.75 10.74 -14.83
C GLN A 4 -2.64 11.96 -15.08
N ASP A 5 -3.57 11.88 -16.04
CA ASP A 5 -4.51 12.96 -16.29
C ASP A 5 -5.48 13.19 -15.13
N TYR A 6 -5.58 12.22 -14.21
CA TYR A 6 -6.48 12.27 -13.05
C TYR A 6 -5.76 12.57 -11.75
N ILE A 7 -4.47 12.92 -11.81
CA ILE A 7 -3.68 13.28 -10.64
C ILE A 7 -3.47 14.79 -10.62
N ALA A 8 -3.89 15.42 -9.54
CA ALA A 8 -3.63 16.85 -9.35
C ALA A 8 -2.23 17.03 -8.74
N THR A 9 -1.48 17.97 -9.30
CA THR A 9 -0.15 18.31 -8.81
C THR A 9 -0.23 19.64 -8.10
N ILE A 10 0.12 19.65 -6.81
CA ILE A 10 0.00 20.82 -5.96
C ILE A 10 1.39 21.21 -5.48
N PRO A 11 1.93 22.36 -5.97
CA PRO A 11 3.23 22.83 -5.52
C PRO A 11 3.15 23.37 -4.10
N ASP A 12 4.26 23.26 -3.38
CA ASP A 12 4.42 23.82 -2.04
C ASP A 12 3.35 23.36 -1.04
N TYR A 13 3.05 22.05 -1.05
CA TYR A 13 2.09 21.44 -0.13
C TYR A 13 2.68 20.13 0.43
N PRO A 14 2.60 19.87 1.74
CA PRO A 14 2.04 20.73 2.78
C PRO A 14 2.96 21.89 3.18
N LYS A 15 4.15 21.96 2.61
CA LYS A 15 5.11 23.04 2.86
C LYS A 15 5.89 23.36 1.61
N GLU A 16 6.56 24.52 1.62
CA GLU A 16 7.39 24.99 0.51
C GLU A 16 8.41 23.93 0.06
N GLY A 17 8.57 23.78 -1.25
CA GLY A 17 9.51 22.85 -1.87
C GLY A 17 8.97 21.46 -2.08
N ILE A 18 7.80 21.12 -1.56
CA ILE A 18 7.19 19.81 -1.75
C ILE A 18 6.14 19.87 -2.85
N LEU A 19 6.25 18.97 -3.82
CA LEU A 19 5.29 18.80 -4.89
C LEU A 19 4.38 17.62 -4.52
N PHE A 20 3.13 17.92 -4.15
CA PHE A 20 2.17 16.91 -3.69
C PHE A 20 1.39 16.35 -4.87
N ARG A 21 1.24 15.03 -4.91
CA ARG A 21 0.45 14.31 -5.91
C ARG A 21 -0.88 13.89 -5.26
N ASP A 22 -1.96 14.57 -5.67
CA ASP A 22 -3.28 14.34 -5.09
C ASP A 22 -4.06 13.33 -5.94
N ILE A 23 -4.44 12.21 -5.31
CA ILE A 23 -5.20 11.14 -5.97
C ILE A 23 -6.72 11.33 -5.90
N THR A 24 -7.19 12.39 -5.23
CA THR A 24 -8.64 12.56 -5.06
C THR A 24 -9.41 12.71 -6.36
N PRO A 25 -8.89 13.40 -7.40
CA PRO A 25 -9.60 13.43 -8.68
C PRO A 25 -9.73 12.04 -9.32
N LEU A 26 -8.71 11.18 -9.17
CA LEU A 26 -8.78 9.81 -9.70
C LEU A 26 -9.86 9.01 -8.97
N MET A 27 -9.91 9.13 -7.64
CA MET A 27 -10.92 8.41 -6.85
C MET A 27 -12.35 8.93 -7.12
N ALA A 28 -12.49 10.20 -7.47
CA ALA A 28 -13.79 10.81 -7.74
C ALA A 28 -14.32 10.47 -9.14
N ASP A 29 -13.48 10.03 -10.05
CA ASP A 29 -13.87 9.63 -11.39
C ASP A 29 -14.10 8.12 -11.41
N GLY A 30 -15.35 7.71 -11.53
CA GLY A 30 -15.71 6.29 -11.45
C GLY A 30 -14.97 5.41 -12.47
N PRO A 31 -15.00 5.77 -13.77
CA PRO A 31 -14.25 5.00 -14.78
C PRO A 31 -12.75 4.94 -14.53
N ALA A 32 -12.13 6.04 -14.12
CA ALA A 32 -10.69 6.06 -13.85
C ALA A 32 -10.34 5.22 -12.62
N PHE A 33 -11.12 5.32 -11.56
CA PHE A 33 -10.92 4.52 -10.36
C PHE A 33 -11.09 3.04 -10.65
N ALA A 34 -12.12 2.67 -11.42
CA ALA A 34 -12.34 1.29 -11.83
C ALA A 34 -11.19 0.75 -12.68
N TYR A 35 -10.68 1.55 -13.61
CA TYR A 35 -9.56 1.18 -14.46
C TYR A 35 -8.28 0.94 -13.63
N ALA A 36 -7.96 1.85 -12.72
CA ALA A 36 -6.81 1.70 -11.83
C ALA A 36 -6.95 0.46 -10.95
N THR A 37 -8.12 0.28 -10.34
CA THR A 37 -8.40 -0.89 -9.51
C THR A 37 -8.23 -2.19 -10.29
N GLN A 38 -8.74 -2.25 -11.52
CA GLN A 38 -8.63 -3.45 -12.34
C GLN A 38 -7.18 -3.81 -12.67
N GLN A 39 -6.33 -2.82 -12.92
CA GLN A 39 -4.91 -3.09 -13.15
C GLN A 39 -4.24 -3.73 -11.94
N ILE A 40 -4.59 -3.28 -10.73
CA ILE A 40 -4.05 -3.88 -9.51
C ILE A 40 -4.64 -5.28 -9.30
N VAL A 41 -5.92 -5.47 -9.59
CA VAL A 41 -6.55 -6.80 -9.54
C VAL A 41 -5.83 -7.79 -10.46
N ASP A 42 -5.55 -7.38 -11.68
CA ASP A 42 -4.85 -8.23 -12.65
C ASP A 42 -3.48 -8.64 -12.13
N TYR A 43 -2.74 -7.70 -11.55
CA TYR A 43 -1.44 -7.97 -10.95
C TYR A 43 -1.57 -8.90 -9.73
N ALA A 44 -2.54 -8.64 -8.86
CA ALA A 44 -2.77 -9.46 -7.68
C ALA A 44 -3.10 -10.93 -8.05
N ARG A 45 -3.85 -11.13 -9.13
CA ARG A 45 -4.11 -12.46 -9.67
C ARG A 45 -2.85 -13.11 -10.22
N GLU A 46 -2.05 -12.35 -10.94
CA GLU A 46 -0.79 -12.82 -11.51
C GLU A 46 0.16 -13.35 -10.43
N VAL A 47 0.27 -12.66 -9.30
CA VAL A 47 1.14 -13.10 -8.21
C VAL A 47 0.49 -14.11 -7.28
N GLY A 48 -0.78 -14.44 -7.49
CA GLY A 48 -1.49 -15.46 -6.71
C GLY A 48 -1.90 -15.01 -5.31
N ALA A 49 -2.24 -13.74 -5.13
CA ALA A 49 -2.62 -13.21 -3.82
C ALA A 49 -3.88 -13.87 -3.26
N GLU A 50 -3.85 -14.16 -1.96
CA GLU A 50 -4.95 -14.76 -1.22
C GLU A 50 -5.53 -13.81 -0.16
N LEU A 51 -4.82 -12.71 0.11
CA LEU A 51 -5.23 -11.70 1.08
C LEU A 51 -4.62 -10.37 0.67
N VAL A 52 -5.39 -9.28 0.81
CA VAL A 52 -4.88 -7.92 0.66
C VAL A 52 -4.57 -7.35 2.03
N VAL A 53 -3.40 -6.74 2.17
CA VAL A 53 -3.00 -5.98 3.35
C VAL A 53 -2.74 -4.55 2.92
N GLY A 54 -3.22 -3.59 3.69
CA GLY A 54 -3.00 -2.18 3.39
C GLY A 54 -2.86 -1.32 4.63
N PRO A 55 -1.94 -0.33 4.62
CA PRO A 55 -1.77 0.60 5.73
C PRO A 55 -2.79 1.74 5.68
N GLU A 56 -3.16 2.25 6.86
CA GLU A 56 -4.06 3.38 6.96
C GLU A 56 -3.46 4.65 6.36
N ALA A 57 -4.22 5.52 5.81
CA ALA A 57 -5.66 5.39 5.56
C ALA A 57 -5.94 5.14 4.07
N ARG A 58 -5.12 5.70 3.17
CA ARG A 58 -5.36 5.61 1.73
C ARG A 58 -5.14 4.21 1.18
N GLY A 59 -4.28 3.41 1.83
CA GLY A 59 -4.14 2.01 1.48
C GLY A 59 -5.45 1.21 1.60
N PHE A 60 -6.34 1.61 2.51
CA PHE A 60 -7.65 0.99 2.63
C PHE A 60 -8.52 1.29 1.41
N ILE A 61 -8.50 2.54 0.98
CA ILE A 61 -9.31 3.00 -0.16
C ILE A 61 -8.91 2.28 -1.44
N ILE A 62 -7.62 2.04 -1.63
CA ILE A 62 -7.10 1.36 -2.82
C ILE A 62 -7.19 -0.16 -2.66
N GLY A 63 -6.88 -0.68 -1.46
CA GLY A 63 -6.82 -2.12 -1.22
C GLY A 63 -8.18 -2.79 -1.11
N CYS A 64 -9.16 -2.18 -0.45
CA CYS A 64 -10.47 -2.78 -0.27
C CYS A 64 -11.21 -3.08 -1.59
N PRO A 65 -11.22 -2.17 -2.59
CA PRO A 65 -11.83 -2.51 -3.87
C PRO A 65 -11.17 -3.69 -4.57
N VAL A 66 -9.85 -3.84 -4.44
CA VAL A 66 -9.13 -4.99 -5.01
C VAL A 66 -9.56 -6.28 -4.33
N ALA A 67 -9.61 -6.29 -3.00
CA ALA A 67 -10.06 -7.46 -2.24
C ALA A 67 -11.48 -7.85 -2.62
N TYR A 68 -12.38 -6.88 -2.70
CA TYR A 68 -13.76 -7.09 -3.11
C TYR A 68 -13.85 -7.72 -4.51
N ALA A 69 -13.13 -7.16 -5.48
CA ALA A 69 -13.16 -7.65 -6.86
C ALA A 69 -12.63 -9.07 -6.99
N MET A 70 -11.67 -9.45 -6.15
CA MET A 70 -11.08 -10.79 -6.14
C MET A 70 -11.81 -11.78 -5.24
N GLU A 71 -12.78 -11.32 -4.46
CA GLU A 71 -13.46 -12.11 -3.44
C GLU A 71 -12.48 -12.74 -2.44
N ILE A 72 -11.46 -11.96 -2.04
CA ILE A 72 -10.51 -12.32 -0.99
C ILE A 72 -10.62 -11.32 0.16
N GLY A 73 -9.98 -11.62 1.28
CA GLY A 73 -10.04 -10.77 2.46
C GLY A 73 -9.14 -9.56 2.40
N PHE A 74 -9.35 -8.66 3.35
CA PHE A 74 -8.52 -7.48 3.57
C PHE A 74 -8.14 -7.41 5.06
N ALA A 75 -6.87 -7.17 5.35
CA ALA A 75 -6.39 -6.98 6.72
C ALA A 75 -5.71 -5.61 6.84
N PRO A 76 -6.15 -4.77 7.78
CA PRO A 76 -5.59 -3.44 7.94
C PRO A 76 -4.29 -3.45 8.74
N VAL A 77 -3.37 -2.58 8.35
CA VAL A 77 -2.20 -2.21 9.14
C VAL A 77 -2.45 -0.79 9.65
N ARG A 78 -2.32 -0.59 10.95
CA ARG A 78 -2.68 0.67 11.58
C ARG A 78 -1.66 1.10 12.62
N LYS A 79 -1.72 2.37 12.97
CA LYS A 79 -0.94 2.93 14.07
C LYS A 79 -1.40 2.34 15.41
N PRO A 80 -0.57 2.41 16.46
CA PRO A 80 -0.89 1.82 17.76
C PRO A 80 -2.24 2.29 18.29
N LYS A 81 -2.92 1.40 19.01
CA LYS A 81 -4.21 1.64 19.68
C LYS A 81 -5.41 1.81 18.74
N LYS A 82 -5.23 1.57 17.45
CA LYS A 82 -6.33 1.65 16.47
C LYS A 82 -7.01 0.31 16.23
N LEU A 83 -6.33 -0.79 16.49
CA LEU A 83 -6.87 -2.13 16.36
C LEU A 83 -7.29 -2.68 17.73
N PRO A 84 -8.52 -3.23 17.87
CA PRO A 84 -9.08 -3.51 19.18
C PRO A 84 -8.68 -4.85 19.81
N ARG A 85 -8.10 -5.78 19.04
CA ARG A 85 -7.71 -7.10 19.54
C ARG A 85 -6.20 -7.20 19.67
N GLU A 86 -5.67 -8.34 20.04
CA GLU A 86 -4.24 -8.56 20.18
C GLU A 86 -3.50 -8.30 18.87
N VAL A 87 -2.44 -7.50 18.96
CA VAL A 87 -1.64 -7.08 17.79
C VAL A 87 -0.19 -7.49 17.93
N ILE A 88 0.48 -7.53 16.78
CA ILE A 88 1.95 -7.49 16.73
C ILE A 88 2.36 -6.10 16.25
N GLU A 89 3.58 -5.70 16.56
CA GLU A 89 4.11 -4.38 16.25
C GLU A 89 5.44 -4.46 15.54
N VAL A 90 5.69 -3.49 14.66
CA VAL A 90 7.00 -3.23 14.06
C VAL A 90 7.27 -1.74 14.17
N GLU A 91 8.43 -1.40 14.74
CA GLU A 91 8.93 -0.04 14.78
C GLU A 91 9.79 0.23 13.55
N TYR A 92 9.68 1.41 12.97
CA TYR A 92 10.52 1.80 11.86
C TYR A 92 10.93 3.26 11.98
N GLU A 93 12.09 3.59 11.41
CA GLU A 93 12.62 4.94 11.45
C GLU A 93 12.02 5.81 10.36
N LYS A 94 11.74 7.05 10.72
CA LYS A 94 11.33 8.10 9.78
C LYS A 94 12.39 9.19 9.79
N GLU A 95 12.22 10.19 8.93
CA GLU A 95 13.11 11.35 8.86
C GLU A 95 13.22 12.06 10.22
N TYR A 96 12.12 12.12 10.97
CA TYR A 96 12.08 12.75 12.29
C TYR A 96 11.51 11.77 13.31
N GLY A 97 12.38 10.94 13.91
CA GLY A 97 11.98 9.98 14.93
C GLY A 97 11.58 8.62 14.38
N THR A 98 10.82 7.88 15.18
CA THR A 98 10.35 6.54 14.84
C THR A 98 8.83 6.50 14.84
N ASP A 99 8.29 5.50 14.17
CA ASP A 99 6.86 5.22 14.17
C ASP A 99 6.64 3.73 14.35
N ILE A 100 5.44 3.35 14.75
CA ILE A 100 5.07 1.96 14.98
C ILE A 100 3.85 1.64 14.13
N LEU A 101 3.88 0.48 13.46
CA LEU A 101 2.72 -0.07 12.79
C LEU A 101 2.32 -1.38 13.45
N THR A 102 1.03 -1.64 13.45
CA THR A 102 0.45 -2.83 14.08
C THR A 102 -0.45 -3.58 13.13
N MET A 103 -0.59 -4.87 13.38
CA MET A 103 -1.52 -5.75 12.68
C MET A 103 -2.08 -6.74 13.70
N HIS A 104 -3.34 -7.12 13.56
CA HIS A 104 -3.91 -8.17 14.40
C HIS A 104 -3.08 -9.45 14.28
N ARG A 105 -2.81 -10.07 15.41
CA ARG A 105 -1.99 -11.29 15.47
C ARG A 105 -2.60 -12.44 14.66
N ASP A 106 -3.91 -12.49 14.55
CA ASP A 106 -4.64 -13.53 13.83
C ASP A 106 -5.06 -13.16 12.41
N ALA A 107 -4.53 -12.04 11.88
CA ALA A 107 -4.96 -11.52 10.57
C ALA A 107 -4.59 -12.43 9.40
N ILE A 108 -3.53 -13.21 9.54
CA ILE A 108 -2.95 -13.99 8.44
C ILE A 108 -2.75 -15.42 8.89
N SER A 109 -3.13 -16.37 8.04
CA SER A 109 -2.87 -17.79 8.27
C SER A 109 -1.43 -18.12 7.85
N PRO A 110 -0.77 -19.09 8.52
CA PRO A 110 0.59 -19.47 8.14
C PRO A 110 0.69 -19.88 6.67
N GLY A 111 1.66 -19.27 5.96
CA GLY A 111 1.88 -19.51 4.54
C GLY A 111 0.90 -18.83 3.60
N GLN A 112 -0.04 -18.04 4.10
CA GLN A 112 -1.00 -17.35 3.25
C GLN A 112 -0.29 -16.32 2.37
N LYS A 113 -0.67 -16.28 1.10
CA LYS A 113 -0.06 -15.38 0.11
C LYS A 113 -0.71 -14.01 0.18
N VAL A 114 0.11 -13.01 0.45
CA VAL A 114 -0.33 -11.63 0.73
C VAL A 114 0.20 -10.67 -0.32
N ILE A 115 -0.68 -9.83 -0.84
CA ILE A 115 -0.29 -8.62 -1.57
C ILE A 115 -0.48 -7.40 -0.67
N ILE A 116 0.52 -6.53 -0.64
CA ILE A 116 0.45 -5.28 0.10
C ILE A 116 0.13 -4.16 -0.88
N ILE A 117 -0.91 -3.39 -0.58
CA ILE A 117 -1.39 -2.32 -1.47
C ILE A 117 -1.42 -1.00 -0.71
N ASP A 118 -0.83 0.03 -1.32
CA ASP A 118 -0.90 1.40 -0.80
C ASP A 118 -1.06 2.37 -1.98
N ASP A 119 -1.35 3.62 -1.68
CA ASP A 119 -1.49 4.65 -2.72
C ASP A 119 -0.14 5.11 -3.25
N LEU A 120 0.85 5.22 -2.38
CA LEU A 120 2.12 5.87 -2.70
C LEU A 120 3.32 5.08 -2.21
N LEU A 121 4.28 4.85 -3.10
CA LEU A 121 5.62 4.39 -2.73
C LEU A 121 6.53 5.62 -2.74
N ALA A 122 6.88 6.10 -1.55
CA ALA A 122 7.76 7.25 -1.36
C ALA A 122 9.15 6.77 -0.88
N THR A 123 9.45 6.90 0.40
CA THR A 123 10.73 6.44 0.95
C THR A 123 10.78 4.93 1.18
N GLY A 124 9.64 4.29 1.27
CA GLY A 124 9.54 2.83 1.44
C GLY A 124 9.49 2.36 2.88
N GLY A 125 9.59 3.24 3.87
CA GLY A 125 9.59 2.85 5.28
C GLY A 125 8.31 2.14 5.71
N THR A 126 7.16 2.68 5.33
CA THR A 126 5.86 2.11 5.66
C THR A 126 5.69 0.72 5.03
N ILE A 127 6.08 0.56 3.77
CA ILE A 127 5.95 -0.72 3.08
C ILE A 127 6.90 -1.76 3.66
N GLU A 128 8.14 -1.38 3.98
CA GLU A 128 9.10 -2.27 4.61
C GLU A 128 8.58 -2.76 5.97
N ALA A 129 8.06 -1.86 6.78
CA ALA A 129 7.47 -2.23 8.07
C ALA A 129 6.27 -3.16 7.91
N THR A 130 5.44 -2.91 6.89
CA THR A 130 4.27 -3.76 6.60
C THR A 130 4.70 -5.16 6.17
N ILE A 131 5.74 -5.27 5.34
CA ILE A 131 6.31 -6.56 4.95
C ILE A 131 6.77 -7.33 6.21
N LYS A 132 7.47 -6.65 7.11
CA LYS A 132 7.94 -7.27 8.36
C LYS A 132 6.78 -7.79 9.21
N LEU A 133 5.69 -7.04 9.30
CA LEU A 133 4.49 -7.47 10.02
C LEU A 133 3.92 -8.76 9.43
N VAL A 134 3.73 -8.80 8.11
CA VAL A 134 3.20 -9.97 7.41
C VAL A 134 4.07 -11.20 7.65
N GLU A 135 5.38 -11.05 7.48
CA GLU A 135 6.32 -12.17 7.64
C GLU A 135 6.42 -12.63 9.10
N LYS A 136 6.33 -11.71 10.04
CA LYS A 136 6.36 -12.03 11.47
C LYS A 136 5.18 -12.90 11.91
N ILE A 137 4.02 -12.75 11.26
CA ILE A 137 2.85 -13.59 11.52
C ILE A 137 2.95 -14.93 10.79
N GLY A 138 3.83 -15.03 9.80
CA GLY A 138 4.00 -16.27 9.02
C GLY A 138 3.37 -16.21 7.62
N GLY A 139 2.97 -15.03 7.16
CA GLY A 139 2.49 -14.84 5.80
C GLY A 139 3.64 -14.77 4.79
N GLU A 140 3.31 -14.96 3.53
CA GLU A 140 4.23 -14.83 2.41
C GLU A 140 3.86 -13.60 1.58
N VAL A 141 4.74 -12.60 1.50
CA VAL A 141 4.51 -11.44 0.64
C VAL A 141 4.83 -11.83 -0.79
N VAL A 142 3.78 -11.93 -1.61
CA VAL A 142 3.94 -12.32 -3.03
C VAL A 142 4.08 -11.12 -3.96
N GLY A 143 3.75 -9.93 -3.49
CA GLY A 143 3.90 -8.71 -4.26
C GLY A 143 3.42 -7.48 -3.50
N CYS A 144 3.76 -6.32 -4.05
CA CYS A 144 3.28 -5.04 -3.58
C CYS A 144 2.74 -4.24 -4.76
N ALA A 145 1.74 -3.42 -4.53
CA ALA A 145 1.18 -2.58 -5.60
C ALA A 145 0.86 -1.17 -5.10
N PHE A 146 1.10 -0.19 -5.96
CA PHE A 146 0.92 1.23 -5.65
C PHE A 146 0.25 1.94 -6.81
N LEU A 147 -0.52 2.98 -6.52
CA LEU A 147 -0.98 3.89 -7.58
C LEU A 147 0.20 4.70 -8.11
N ILE A 148 1.01 5.24 -7.22
CA ILE A 148 2.08 6.17 -7.56
C ILE A 148 3.39 5.75 -6.91
N GLU A 149 4.46 5.82 -7.68
CA GLU A 149 5.83 5.70 -7.18
C GLU A 149 6.54 7.02 -7.40
N LEU A 150 7.18 7.55 -6.36
CA LEU A 150 8.06 8.71 -6.43
C LEU A 150 9.50 8.20 -6.57
N GLU A 151 9.95 8.06 -7.80
CA GLU A 151 11.22 7.38 -8.13
C GLU A 151 12.43 8.01 -7.44
N GLU A 152 12.45 9.34 -7.34
CA GLU A 152 13.55 10.06 -6.71
C GLU A 152 13.79 9.70 -5.25
N LEU A 153 12.76 9.24 -4.54
CA LEU A 153 12.88 8.86 -3.15
C LEU A 153 13.40 7.45 -2.95
N GLU A 154 13.58 6.72 -4.04
CA GLU A 154 14.23 5.41 -4.06
C GLU A 154 13.60 4.36 -3.11
N GLY A 155 12.31 4.46 -2.85
CA GLY A 155 11.60 3.52 -1.97
C GLY A 155 11.67 2.07 -2.46
N ALA A 156 11.78 1.87 -3.78
CA ALA A 156 11.90 0.55 -4.37
C ALA A 156 13.14 -0.22 -3.90
N LYS A 157 14.17 0.46 -3.41
CA LYS A 157 15.36 -0.19 -2.84
C LYS A 157 15.01 -1.04 -1.63
N LEU A 158 13.98 -0.64 -0.87
CA LEU A 158 13.52 -1.40 0.30
C LEU A 158 12.63 -2.58 -0.08
N LEU A 159 12.27 -2.72 -1.36
CA LEU A 159 11.49 -3.82 -1.90
C LEU A 159 12.36 -4.88 -2.58
N LYS A 160 13.67 -4.81 -2.42
CA LYS A 160 14.59 -5.77 -3.05
C LYS A 160 14.24 -7.21 -2.63
N GLY A 161 13.99 -8.05 -3.63
CA GLY A 161 13.56 -9.42 -3.40
C GLY A 161 12.04 -9.63 -3.40
N TYR A 162 11.26 -8.54 -3.51
CA TYR A 162 9.80 -8.60 -3.59
C TYR A 162 9.33 -8.02 -4.92
N PRO A 163 8.50 -8.75 -5.69
CA PRO A 163 7.90 -8.17 -6.88
C PRO A 163 6.99 -7.00 -6.51
N TYR A 164 6.94 -5.98 -7.33
CA TYR A 164 6.00 -4.89 -7.11
C TYR A 164 5.55 -4.26 -8.44
N LYS A 165 4.44 -3.56 -8.38
CA LYS A 165 3.92 -2.82 -9.53
C LYS A 165 3.46 -1.43 -9.08
N SER A 166 3.89 -0.40 -9.81
CA SER A 166 3.41 0.96 -9.67
C SER A 166 2.68 1.35 -10.95
N LEU A 167 1.47 1.90 -10.82
CA LEU A 167 0.69 2.26 -12.01
C LEU A 167 1.20 3.54 -12.65
N MET A 168 1.73 4.45 -11.87
CA MET A 168 2.30 5.72 -12.31
C MET A 168 3.64 5.96 -11.62
N VAL A 169 4.62 6.44 -12.37
CA VAL A 169 5.96 6.77 -11.83
C VAL A 169 6.23 8.24 -12.10
N TYR A 170 6.60 8.98 -11.06
CA TYR A 170 7.00 10.38 -11.14
C TYR A 170 8.43 10.58 -10.70
#